data_87d0f7d4700932124d87d92c391040f8
#
_entry.id   87d0f7d4700932124d87d92c391040f8
#
_cell.length_a   1.000
_cell.length_b   1.000
_cell.length_c   1.000
_cell.angle_alpha   90.00
_cell.angle_beta   90.00
_cell.angle_gamma   90.00
#
_symmetry.space_group_name_H-M   'P 1'
#
loop_
_entity.id
_entity.type
_entity.pdbx_description
1 polymer ?
#
loop_
_entity_poly.entity_id
_entity_poly.type
_entity_poly.pdbx_seq_one_letter_code
_entity_poly.pdbx_strand_id
1 'polypeptide(L)'
;MKVGIVGNGMIVPIAIEAMLRAEIKVTALWCRNEAKGKPIVEKYQIQNQYTDYQAFLNDDSFDTVYIGLTNALHYQYAKDAILAGKHVIVEKPFTVTLAEAKELQELAIKHECMLFEAILSRYSKNYEHLKDELIKIGKIKLIQANFSKYSSRYDEFRKGTITPTFDKAHGGGALMDLNVYNIHFVVGLFGLPKKVQYYPNLAENGVDTSGILIMEYPDFQAVCTAAKDSTSDPFVIIQAEDGTIVYPERPGYVRYGERYDRLTNLTEEIDIVVEEDPMKNEFLYIQEIIDTKNTEQMNAWLEKSTMTVTVLEQALQSILQG
;
A
#
# COMPACT_ATOMS: atom_id res chain seq x y z
N MET A 1 -16.76 0.12 14.06
CA MET A 1 -15.53 0.93 13.90
C MET A 1 -15.87 2.42 13.83
N LYS A 2 -15.22 3.27 14.64
CA LYS A 2 -15.23 4.74 14.56
C LYS A 2 -13.79 5.20 14.43
N VAL A 3 -13.52 6.20 13.57
CA VAL A 3 -12.15 6.51 13.14
C VAL A 3 -11.74 7.91 13.56
N GLY A 4 -10.54 8.01 14.15
CA GLY A 4 -9.77 9.22 14.31
C GLY A 4 -8.69 9.28 13.20
N ILE A 5 -8.55 10.42 12.54
CA ILE A 5 -7.63 10.61 11.42
C ILE A 5 -6.35 11.29 11.91
N VAL A 6 -5.20 10.78 11.48
CA VAL A 6 -3.88 11.37 11.73
C VAL A 6 -3.28 11.85 10.41
N GLY A 7 -3.18 13.17 10.27
CA GLY A 7 -2.63 13.83 9.09
C GLY A 7 -3.64 14.66 8.30
N ASN A 8 -3.12 15.43 7.35
CA ASN A 8 -3.90 16.28 6.44
C ASN A 8 -3.35 16.26 5.01
N GLY A 9 -2.66 15.16 4.64
CA GLY A 9 -2.10 14.94 3.30
C GLY A 9 -3.19 14.69 2.25
N MET A 10 -2.77 14.58 0.98
CA MET A 10 -3.68 14.39 -0.16
C MET A 10 -4.54 13.12 -0.07
N ILE A 11 -4.04 12.09 0.58
CA ILE A 11 -4.79 10.82 0.74
C ILE A 11 -5.93 10.95 1.75
N VAL A 12 -5.79 11.83 2.75
CA VAL A 12 -6.73 11.95 3.87
C VAL A 12 -8.16 12.28 3.41
N PRO A 13 -8.42 13.30 2.58
CA PRO A 13 -9.76 13.54 2.06
C PRO A 13 -10.35 12.36 1.29
N ILE A 14 -9.53 11.65 0.52
CA ILE A 14 -9.96 10.49 -0.29
C ILE A 14 -10.36 9.34 0.63
N ALA A 15 -9.56 9.07 1.67
CA ALA A 15 -9.85 8.05 2.67
C ALA A 15 -11.12 8.37 3.47
N ILE A 16 -11.30 9.63 3.91
CA ILE A 16 -12.52 10.06 4.61
C ILE A 16 -13.74 9.84 3.73
N GLU A 17 -13.69 10.24 2.45
CA GLU A 17 -14.80 10.03 1.52
C GLU A 17 -15.13 8.54 1.32
N ALA A 18 -14.13 7.67 1.25
CA ALA A 18 -14.33 6.23 1.17
C ALA A 18 -14.94 5.66 2.45
N MET A 19 -14.47 6.09 3.63
CA MET A 19 -15.04 5.72 4.93
C MET A 19 -16.51 6.15 5.05
N LEU A 20 -16.84 7.38 4.63
CA LEU A 20 -18.22 7.88 4.67
C LEU A 20 -19.13 7.08 3.73
N ARG A 21 -18.67 6.69 2.52
CA ARG A 21 -19.41 5.79 1.62
C ARG A 21 -19.58 4.38 2.20
N ALA A 22 -18.67 3.96 3.09
CA ALA A 22 -18.77 2.72 3.86
C ALA A 22 -19.60 2.87 5.15
N GLU A 23 -20.25 4.03 5.37
CA GLU A 23 -20.99 4.36 6.59
C GLU A 23 -20.17 4.34 7.88
N ILE A 24 -18.85 4.48 7.74
CA ILE A 24 -17.91 4.56 8.87
C ILE A 24 -17.81 6.00 9.35
N LYS A 25 -17.97 6.19 10.65
CA LYS A 25 -17.93 7.53 11.27
C LYS A 25 -16.49 7.98 11.48
N VAL A 26 -16.17 9.17 11.00
CA VAL A 26 -14.93 9.89 11.29
C VAL A 26 -15.25 10.96 12.33
N THR A 27 -14.71 10.84 13.56
CA THR A 27 -15.09 11.68 14.70
C THR A 27 -14.02 12.68 15.10
N ALA A 28 -12.75 12.40 14.80
CA ALA A 28 -11.62 13.24 15.21
C ALA A 28 -10.59 13.39 14.07
N LEU A 29 -9.90 14.53 14.06
CA LEU A 29 -8.75 14.79 13.19
C LEU A 29 -7.60 15.33 14.04
N TRP A 30 -6.43 14.70 13.92
CA TRP A 30 -5.19 15.28 14.39
C TRP A 30 -4.32 15.76 13.22
N CYS A 31 -3.78 16.97 13.36
CA CYS A 31 -2.70 17.45 12.49
C CYS A 31 -1.87 18.51 13.21
N ARG A 32 -0.58 18.63 12.88
CA ARG A 32 0.36 19.57 13.55
C ARG A 32 -0.03 21.04 13.45
N ASN A 33 -0.83 21.40 12.48
CA ASN A 33 -1.21 22.80 12.24
C ASN A 33 -2.73 22.89 12.13
N GLU A 34 -3.34 23.53 13.11
CA GLU A 34 -4.80 23.70 13.21
C GLU A 34 -5.41 24.32 11.95
N ALA A 35 -4.81 25.39 11.43
CA ALA A 35 -5.31 26.09 10.25
C ALA A 35 -5.30 25.20 8.98
N LYS A 36 -4.39 24.24 8.89
CA LYS A 36 -4.36 23.27 7.77
C LYS A 36 -5.37 22.13 7.95
N GLY A 37 -5.76 21.79 9.16
CA GLY A 37 -6.79 20.79 9.46
C GLY A 37 -8.21 21.33 9.31
N LYS A 38 -8.41 22.60 9.63
CA LYS A 38 -9.73 23.25 9.67
C LYS A 38 -10.59 23.04 8.41
N PRO A 39 -10.08 23.17 7.17
CA PRO A 39 -10.89 22.92 5.97
C PRO A 39 -11.40 21.48 5.86
N ILE A 40 -10.64 20.49 6.36
CA ILE A 40 -11.05 19.08 6.38
C ILE A 40 -12.15 18.89 7.41
N VAL A 41 -11.97 19.43 8.61
CA VAL A 41 -12.96 19.38 9.71
C VAL A 41 -14.28 19.98 9.28
N GLU A 42 -14.27 21.17 8.69
CA GLU A 42 -15.48 21.86 8.22
C GLU A 42 -16.17 21.09 7.07
N LYS A 43 -15.39 20.64 6.07
CA LYS A 43 -15.94 19.91 4.91
C LYS A 43 -16.65 18.63 5.31
N TYR A 44 -16.05 17.85 6.21
CA TYR A 44 -16.56 16.53 6.59
C TYR A 44 -17.31 16.51 7.93
N GLN A 45 -17.53 17.69 8.54
CA GLN A 45 -18.24 17.86 9.80
C GLN A 45 -17.66 16.98 10.94
N ILE A 46 -16.30 16.92 10.99
CA ILE A 46 -15.60 16.18 12.05
C ILE A 46 -15.77 16.90 13.37
N GLN A 47 -16.13 16.17 14.43
CA GLN A 47 -16.52 16.76 15.72
C GLN A 47 -15.32 17.37 16.45
N ASN A 48 -14.18 16.68 16.47
CA ASN A 48 -13.02 17.04 17.27
C ASN A 48 -11.79 17.29 16.41
N GLN A 49 -11.07 18.40 16.66
CA GLN A 49 -9.78 18.69 16.04
C GLN A 49 -8.71 18.83 17.10
N TYR A 50 -7.54 18.21 16.86
CA TYR A 50 -6.42 18.18 17.78
C TYR A 50 -5.12 18.61 17.11
N THR A 51 -4.26 19.30 17.86
CA THR A 51 -2.85 19.55 17.54
C THR A 51 -1.91 18.81 18.48
N ASP A 52 -2.39 18.46 19.67
CA ASP A 52 -1.72 17.58 20.63
C ASP A 52 -2.11 16.13 20.36
N TYR A 53 -1.10 15.27 20.11
CA TYR A 53 -1.34 13.88 19.74
C TYR A 53 -1.78 13.02 20.93
N GLN A 54 -1.31 13.32 22.15
CA GLN A 54 -1.74 12.60 23.34
C GLN A 54 -3.19 12.93 23.69
N ALA A 55 -3.59 14.18 23.57
CA ALA A 55 -4.99 14.57 23.74
C ALA A 55 -5.90 13.90 22.70
N PHE A 56 -5.45 13.76 21.44
CA PHE A 56 -6.15 13.01 20.41
C PHE A 56 -6.29 11.53 20.79
N LEU A 57 -5.23 10.86 21.23
CA LEU A 57 -5.25 9.44 21.60
C LEU A 57 -6.15 9.15 22.82
N ASN A 58 -6.31 10.13 23.70
CA ASN A 58 -7.19 10.05 24.88
C ASN A 58 -8.68 10.33 24.58
N ASP A 59 -9.03 10.62 23.32
CA ASP A 59 -10.43 10.81 22.90
C ASP A 59 -11.13 9.46 22.76
N ASP A 60 -12.19 9.24 23.52
CA ASP A 60 -13.01 8.02 23.51
C ASP A 60 -14.08 8.01 22.42
N SER A 61 -14.15 9.05 21.57
CA SER A 61 -15.11 9.13 20.48
C SER A 61 -14.81 8.16 19.33
N PHE A 62 -13.59 7.59 19.28
CA PHE A 62 -13.14 6.60 18.30
C PHE A 62 -12.34 5.46 18.92
N ASP A 63 -12.38 4.32 18.25
CA ASP A 63 -11.65 3.08 18.58
C ASP A 63 -10.49 2.77 17.64
N THR A 64 -10.46 3.39 16.46
CA THR A 64 -9.52 3.10 15.37
C THR A 64 -8.84 4.38 14.90
N VAL A 65 -7.53 4.32 14.66
CA VAL A 65 -6.72 5.42 14.12
C VAL A 65 -6.30 5.11 12.69
N TYR A 66 -6.62 6.02 11.76
CA TYR A 66 -6.09 5.99 10.39
C TYR A 66 -4.90 6.93 10.27
N ILE A 67 -3.75 6.44 9.83
CA ILE A 67 -2.50 7.20 9.71
C ILE A 67 -2.19 7.51 8.25
N GLY A 68 -2.45 8.76 7.83
CA GLY A 68 -2.16 9.30 6.50
C GLY A 68 -1.06 10.36 6.54
N LEU A 69 0.11 9.99 7.06
CA LEU A 69 1.30 10.83 7.18
C LEU A 69 2.34 10.52 6.08
N THR A 70 3.52 11.12 6.18
CA THR A 70 4.70 10.72 5.40
C THR A 70 5.28 9.41 5.93
N ASN A 71 5.83 8.59 5.04
CA ASN A 71 6.22 7.20 5.32
C ASN A 71 7.08 7.03 6.59
N ALA A 72 8.08 7.91 6.79
CA ALA A 72 8.96 7.86 7.96
C ALA A 72 8.25 8.12 9.31
N LEU A 73 7.02 8.61 9.30
CA LEU A 73 6.25 8.86 10.52
C LEU A 73 5.26 7.73 10.85
N HIS A 74 5.02 6.80 9.93
CA HIS A 74 4.05 5.72 10.11
C HIS A 74 4.30 4.93 11.39
N TYR A 75 5.53 4.46 11.59
CA TYR A 75 5.91 3.64 12.73
C TYR A 75 5.62 4.31 14.08
N GLN A 76 6.14 5.54 14.30
CA GLN A 76 6.02 6.17 15.59
C GLN A 76 4.56 6.45 15.97
N TYR A 77 3.77 6.98 15.00
CA TYR A 77 2.36 7.28 15.26
C TYR A 77 1.51 6.02 15.42
N ALA A 78 1.81 4.95 14.70
CA ALA A 78 1.16 3.64 14.86
C ALA A 78 1.48 3.03 16.23
N LYS A 79 2.73 3.07 16.64
CA LYS A 79 3.18 2.58 17.95
C LYS A 79 2.45 3.27 19.10
N ASP A 80 2.41 4.59 19.08
CA ASP A 80 1.74 5.37 20.15
C ASP A 80 0.23 5.09 20.19
N ALA A 81 -0.41 4.91 19.02
CA ALA A 81 -1.83 4.57 18.95
C ALA A 81 -2.11 3.16 19.51
N ILE A 82 -1.27 2.16 19.18
CA ILE A 82 -1.38 0.81 19.76
C ILE A 82 -1.20 0.83 21.27
N LEU A 83 -0.20 1.59 21.78
CA LEU A 83 0.03 1.73 23.23
C LEU A 83 -1.14 2.40 23.95
N ALA A 84 -1.90 3.25 23.26
CA ALA A 84 -3.14 3.85 23.76
C ALA A 84 -4.38 2.92 23.60
N GLY A 85 -4.20 1.67 23.16
CA GLY A 85 -5.28 0.70 23.02
C GLY A 85 -6.18 0.92 21.80
N LYS A 86 -5.73 1.69 20.80
CA LYS A 86 -6.49 1.92 19.57
C LYS A 86 -6.13 0.89 18.50
N HIS A 87 -7.12 0.45 17.71
CA HIS A 87 -6.87 -0.24 16.44
C HIS A 87 -6.22 0.72 15.45
N VAL A 88 -5.41 0.23 14.51
CA VAL A 88 -4.63 1.09 13.64
C VAL A 88 -4.70 0.65 12.18
N ILE A 89 -4.93 1.61 11.30
CA ILE A 89 -4.82 1.47 9.85
C ILE A 89 -3.70 2.42 9.39
N VAL A 90 -2.63 1.88 8.83
CA VAL A 90 -1.46 2.64 8.38
C VAL A 90 -1.47 2.70 6.85
N GLU A 91 -1.28 3.88 6.27
CA GLU A 91 -1.06 4.01 4.83
C GLU A 91 0.19 3.23 4.37
N LYS A 92 0.14 2.85 3.08
CA LYS A 92 1.31 2.22 2.44
C LYS A 92 2.45 3.26 2.21
N PRO A 93 3.70 2.85 2.22
CA PRO A 93 4.20 1.55 2.70
C PRO A 93 4.02 1.44 4.21
N PHE A 94 3.78 0.23 4.69
CA PHE A 94 3.46 -0.03 6.10
C PHE A 94 4.46 0.65 7.06
N THR A 95 5.76 0.37 6.86
CA THR A 95 6.87 1.02 7.57
C THR A 95 8.05 1.21 6.60
N VAL A 96 9.08 1.94 7.05
CA VAL A 96 10.30 2.15 6.27
C VAL A 96 11.30 1.00 6.46
N THR A 97 11.30 0.35 7.63
CA THR A 97 12.20 -0.76 7.96
C THR A 97 11.45 -2.00 8.42
N LEU A 98 12.08 -3.17 8.20
CA LEU A 98 11.54 -4.45 8.67
C LEU A 98 11.47 -4.53 10.21
N ALA A 99 12.43 -3.93 10.90
CA ALA A 99 12.43 -3.88 12.37
C ALA A 99 11.19 -3.18 12.91
N GLU A 100 10.84 -2.02 12.34
CA GLU A 100 9.62 -1.27 12.68
C GLU A 100 8.35 -2.11 12.42
N ALA A 101 8.26 -2.80 11.27
CA ALA A 101 7.10 -3.63 10.94
C ALA A 101 6.89 -4.75 11.96
N LYS A 102 7.97 -5.44 12.34
CA LYS A 102 7.92 -6.52 13.34
C LYS A 102 7.53 -6.02 14.71
N GLU A 103 8.10 -4.89 15.15
CA GLU A 103 7.76 -4.32 16.45
C GLU A 103 6.29 -3.91 16.53
N LEU A 104 5.74 -3.28 15.48
CA LEU A 104 4.33 -2.94 15.44
C LEU A 104 3.43 -4.18 15.52
N GLN A 105 3.79 -5.26 14.83
CA GLN A 105 3.05 -6.51 14.88
C GLN A 105 3.07 -7.14 16.27
N GLU A 106 4.24 -7.18 16.93
CA GLU A 106 4.38 -7.67 18.30
C GLU A 106 3.56 -6.84 19.30
N LEU A 107 3.61 -5.51 19.18
CA LEU A 107 2.85 -4.60 20.01
C LEU A 107 1.34 -4.75 19.82
N ALA A 108 0.87 -4.87 18.56
CA ALA A 108 -0.54 -5.07 18.28
C ALA A 108 -1.09 -6.35 18.93
N ILE A 109 -0.35 -7.45 18.82
CA ILE A 109 -0.68 -8.73 19.48
C ILE A 109 -0.72 -8.53 21.01
N LYS A 110 0.33 -7.93 21.59
CA LYS A 110 0.47 -7.73 23.04
C LYS A 110 -0.64 -6.87 23.65
N HIS A 111 -1.09 -5.85 22.90
CA HIS A 111 -2.12 -4.92 23.35
C HIS A 111 -3.53 -5.26 22.86
N GLU A 112 -3.71 -6.44 22.22
CA GLU A 112 -4.97 -6.89 21.65
C GLU A 112 -5.60 -5.90 20.66
N CYS A 113 -4.75 -5.13 19.97
CA CYS A 113 -5.16 -4.17 18.94
C CYS A 113 -5.15 -4.80 17.54
N MET A 114 -6.10 -4.42 16.71
CA MET A 114 -6.08 -4.75 15.29
C MET A 114 -5.19 -3.76 14.54
N LEU A 115 -4.34 -4.27 13.64
CA LEU A 115 -3.37 -3.50 12.87
C LEU A 115 -3.43 -3.88 11.39
N PHE A 116 -3.53 -2.88 10.52
CA PHE A 116 -3.68 -3.05 9.08
C PHE A 116 -2.80 -2.08 8.30
N GLU A 117 -2.33 -2.51 7.14
CA GLU A 117 -1.81 -1.63 6.10
C GLU A 117 -2.90 -1.34 5.08
N ALA A 118 -3.12 -0.08 4.73
CA ALA A 118 -4.04 0.32 3.67
C ALA A 118 -3.40 0.05 2.30
N ILE A 119 -3.77 -1.06 1.67
CA ILE A 119 -3.29 -1.49 0.35
C ILE A 119 -4.39 -2.19 -0.45
N LEU A 120 -4.94 -1.51 -1.43
CA LEU A 120 -6.16 -1.86 -2.15
C LEU A 120 -6.20 -3.29 -2.71
N SER A 121 -5.09 -3.79 -3.29
CA SER A 121 -5.04 -5.11 -3.91
C SER A 121 -5.38 -6.24 -2.94
N ARG A 122 -5.08 -6.07 -1.66
CA ARG A 122 -5.28 -7.10 -0.63
C ARG A 122 -6.74 -7.37 -0.31
N TYR A 123 -7.57 -6.35 -0.47
CA TYR A 123 -8.99 -6.37 -0.14
C TYR A 123 -9.89 -6.61 -1.35
N SER A 124 -9.28 -6.99 -2.49
CA SER A 124 -10.00 -7.28 -3.73
C SER A 124 -10.31 -8.77 -3.86
N LYS A 125 -11.59 -9.09 -4.11
CA LYS A 125 -12.01 -10.45 -4.44
C LYS A 125 -11.38 -10.94 -5.75
N ASN A 126 -11.15 -10.03 -6.69
CA ASN A 126 -10.51 -10.34 -7.96
C ASN A 126 -9.07 -10.81 -7.76
N TYR A 127 -8.37 -10.26 -6.77
CA TYR A 127 -7.03 -10.71 -6.42
C TYR A 127 -7.02 -12.15 -5.87
N GLU A 128 -8.04 -12.55 -5.11
CA GLU A 128 -8.19 -13.94 -4.69
C GLU A 128 -8.55 -14.86 -5.87
N HIS A 129 -9.45 -14.41 -6.75
CA HIS A 129 -9.84 -15.16 -7.95
C HIS A 129 -8.66 -15.36 -8.93
N LEU A 130 -7.71 -14.42 -8.98
CA LEU A 130 -6.50 -14.56 -9.80
C LEU A 130 -5.72 -15.83 -9.47
N LYS A 131 -5.74 -16.32 -8.24
CA LYS A 131 -5.06 -17.57 -7.86
C LYS A 131 -5.62 -18.78 -8.62
N ASP A 132 -6.92 -18.82 -8.86
CA ASP A 132 -7.58 -19.87 -9.64
C ASP A 132 -7.23 -19.74 -11.13
N GLU A 133 -7.12 -18.52 -11.65
CA GLU A 133 -6.70 -18.28 -13.03
C GLU A 133 -5.24 -18.66 -13.29
N LEU A 134 -4.35 -18.49 -12.30
CA LEU A 134 -2.95 -18.88 -12.42
C LEU A 134 -2.77 -20.39 -12.62
N ILE A 135 -3.66 -21.21 -12.06
CA ILE A 135 -3.61 -22.66 -12.23
C ILE A 135 -3.85 -23.07 -13.69
N LYS A 136 -4.65 -22.29 -14.41
CA LYS A 136 -5.05 -22.57 -15.81
C LYS A 136 -3.95 -22.30 -16.84
N ILE A 137 -2.95 -21.49 -16.52
CA ILE A 137 -1.88 -21.11 -17.46
C ILE A 137 -0.59 -21.92 -17.32
N GLY A 138 -0.55 -22.88 -16.40
CA GLY A 138 0.61 -23.75 -16.20
C GLY A 138 1.74 -23.08 -15.40
N LYS A 139 2.98 -23.56 -15.57
CA LYS A 139 4.12 -23.11 -14.79
C LYS A 139 4.57 -21.70 -15.18
N ILE A 140 4.56 -20.76 -14.23
CA ILE A 140 4.96 -19.37 -14.42
C ILE A 140 6.45 -19.30 -14.78
N LYS A 141 6.79 -18.38 -15.71
CA LYS A 141 8.16 -18.12 -16.19
C LYS A 141 8.60 -16.68 -16.01
N LEU A 142 7.70 -15.74 -16.20
CA LEU A 142 8.03 -14.32 -16.09
C LEU A 142 6.80 -13.52 -15.62
N ILE A 143 7.05 -12.59 -14.71
CA ILE A 143 6.06 -11.59 -14.28
C ILE A 143 6.61 -10.21 -14.58
N GLN A 144 5.79 -9.34 -15.16
CA GLN A 144 6.10 -7.95 -15.38
C GLN A 144 4.98 -7.10 -14.78
N ALA A 145 5.35 -6.14 -13.93
CA ALA A 145 4.41 -5.20 -13.35
C ALA A 145 4.96 -3.77 -13.48
N ASN A 146 4.10 -2.85 -13.89
CA ASN A 146 4.48 -1.44 -14.04
C ASN A 146 3.44 -0.53 -13.41
N PHE A 147 3.93 0.40 -12.59
CA PHE A 147 3.15 1.53 -12.14
C PHE A 147 3.99 2.80 -12.22
N SER A 148 3.93 3.49 -13.36
CA SER A 148 4.67 4.72 -13.64
C SER A 148 3.68 5.87 -13.83
N LYS A 149 3.81 6.91 -13.00
CA LYS A 149 2.95 8.08 -13.05
C LYS A 149 3.75 9.35 -12.73
N TYR A 150 3.79 10.27 -13.68
CA TYR A 150 4.43 11.56 -13.46
C TYR A 150 3.87 12.26 -12.21
N SER A 151 4.73 12.57 -11.26
CA SER A 151 4.33 13.19 -10.01
C SER A 151 4.01 14.66 -10.21
N SER A 152 2.86 15.11 -9.73
CA SER A 152 2.49 16.55 -9.73
C SER A 152 3.48 17.44 -8.97
N ARG A 153 4.40 16.84 -8.19
CA ARG A 153 5.45 17.54 -7.42
C ARG A 153 6.82 17.48 -8.07
N TYR A 154 6.96 16.76 -9.20
CA TYR A 154 8.24 16.57 -9.83
C TYR A 154 8.77 17.86 -10.48
N ASP A 155 7.90 18.71 -11.05
CA ASP A 155 8.33 20.00 -11.59
C ASP A 155 8.90 20.95 -10.53
N GLU A 156 8.31 20.97 -9.33
CA GLU A 156 8.84 21.75 -8.20
C GLU A 156 10.15 21.15 -7.67
N PHE A 157 10.24 19.80 -7.65
CA PHE A 157 11.48 19.10 -7.30
C PHE A 157 12.62 19.48 -8.27
N ARG A 158 12.38 19.51 -9.59
CA ARG A 158 13.35 19.94 -10.60
C ARG A 158 13.78 21.41 -10.44
N LYS A 159 12.97 22.24 -9.81
CA LYS A 159 13.29 23.65 -9.46
C LYS A 159 14.01 23.77 -8.12
N GLY A 160 14.33 22.64 -7.45
CA GLY A 160 15.04 22.62 -6.17
C GLY A 160 14.15 22.57 -4.93
N THR A 161 12.81 22.48 -5.07
CA THR A 161 11.91 22.37 -3.92
C THR A 161 11.78 20.89 -3.51
N ILE A 162 12.45 20.50 -2.41
CA ILE A 162 12.38 19.15 -1.87
C ILE A 162 11.08 18.99 -1.08
N THR A 163 10.23 18.07 -1.51
CA THR A 163 9.03 17.65 -0.79
C THR A 163 9.22 16.27 -0.21
N PRO A 164 8.47 15.86 0.84
CA PRO A 164 8.63 14.52 1.45
C PRO A 164 8.58 13.35 0.46
N THR A 165 7.83 13.46 -0.62
CA THR A 165 7.72 12.43 -1.65
C THR A 165 8.98 12.27 -2.52
N PHE A 166 9.88 13.26 -2.48
CA PHE A 166 11.21 13.27 -3.12
C PHE A 166 12.33 13.50 -2.12
N ASP A 167 12.14 13.03 -0.88
CA ASP A 167 13.13 13.11 0.18
C ASP A 167 13.34 11.73 0.81
N LYS A 168 14.57 11.23 0.71
CA LYS A 168 14.97 9.94 1.28
C LYS A 168 14.76 9.89 2.81
N ALA A 169 14.97 10.99 3.52
CA ALA A 169 14.77 11.07 4.97
C ALA A 169 13.30 10.89 5.39
N HIS A 170 12.37 11.15 4.47
CA HIS A 170 10.94 10.94 4.68
C HIS A 170 10.42 9.61 4.11
N GLY A 171 11.32 8.71 3.64
CA GLY A 171 10.93 7.47 2.98
C GLY A 171 10.29 7.73 1.59
N GLY A 172 10.69 8.83 0.91
CA GLY A 172 10.24 9.15 -0.45
C GLY A 172 10.91 8.29 -1.51
N GLY A 173 10.54 8.53 -2.77
CA GLY A 173 11.09 7.84 -3.94
C GLY A 173 10.06 7.00 -4.70
N ALA A 174 10.45 6.55 -5.89
CA ALA A 174 9.59 5.74 -6.75
C ALA A 174 9.39 4.33 -6.19
N LEU A 175 10.43 3.76 -5.57
CA LEU A 175 10.36 2.45 -4.92
C LEU A 175 9.28 2.41 -3.84
N MET A 176 9.35 3.36 -2.91
CA MET A 176 8.49 3.39 -1.72
C MET A 176 7.06 3.86 -2.03
N ASP A 177 6.88 4.72 -3.03
CA ASP A 177 5.57 5.34 -3.28
C ASP A 177 4.75 4.61 -4.35
N LEU A 178 5.39 4.14 -5.44
CA LEU A 178 4.71 3.49 -6.56
C LEU A 178 5.07 2.01 -6.71
N ASN A 179 6.36 1.66 -6.64
CA ASN A 179 6.76 0.26 -6.82
C ASN A 179 6.27 -0.66 -5.70
N VAL A 180 5.97 -0.11 -4.54
CA VAL A 180 5.32 -0.83 -3.43
C VAL A 180 4.04 -1.56 -3.86
N TYR A 181 3.25 -1.01 -4.79
CA TYR A 181 2.05 -1.67 -5.32
C TYR A 181 2.39 -2.90 -6.17
N ASN A 182 3.42 -2.79 -7.03
CA ASN A 182 3.92 -3.92 -7.82
C ASN A 182 4.45 -5.03 -6.90
N ILE A 183 5.22 -4.65 -5.86
CA ILE A 183 5.77 -5.59 -4.88
C ILE A 183 4.64 -6.30 -4.12
N HIS A 184 3.66 -5.56 -3.62
CA HIS A 184 2.49 -6.15 -2.95
C HIS A 184 1.76 -7.15 -3.84
N PHE A 185 1.60 -6.84 -5.12
CA PHE A 185 0.96 -7.72 -6.08
C PHE A 185 1.71 -9.06 -6.18
N VAL A 186 3.01 -9.00 -6.42
CA VAL A 186 3.83 -10.22 -6.63
C VAL A 186 4.01 -10.98 -5.32
N VAL A 187 4.42 -10.32 -4.24
CA VAL A 187 4.66 -10.93 -2.93
C VAL A 187 3.38 -11.50 -2.32
N GLY A 188 2.26 -10.85 -2.52
CA GLY A 188 0.96 -11.34 -2.07
C GLY A 188 0.56 -12.69 -2.66
N LEU A 189 0.92 -12.95 -3.92
CA LEU A 189 0.65 -14.20 -4.63
C LEU A 189 1.71 -15.29 -4.37
N PHE A 190 2.99 -14.91 -4.35
CA PHE A 190 4.11 -15.86 -4.43
C PHE A 190 5.02 -15.86 -3.20
N GLY A 191 4.76 -15.00 -2.21
CA GLY A 191 5.62 -14.88 -1.02
C GLY A 191 6.95 -14.19 -1.30
N LEU A 192 7.94 -14.42 -0.42
CA LEU A 192 9.25 -13.78 -0.54
C LEU A 192 10.08 -14.37 -1.68
N PRO A 193 10.76 -13.52 -2.49
CA PRO A 193 11.74 -13.97 -3.47
C PRO A 193 13.02 -14.48 -2.79
N LYS A 194 13.83 -15.27 -3.52
CA LYS A 194 15.16 -15.71 -3.08
C LYS A 194 16.19 -14.56 -3.08
N LYS A 195 16.05 -13.64 -4.03
CA LYS A 195 16.95 -12.51 -4.21
C LYS A 195 16.20 -11.31 -4.75
N VAL A 196 16.63 -10.12 -4.35
CA VAL A 196 16.10 -8.84 -4.78
C VAL A 196 17.26 -7.98 -5.30
N GLN A 197 17.07 -7.34 -6.45
CA GLN A 197 18.01 -6.39 -7.01
C GLN A 197 17.27 -5.17 -7.56
N TYR A 198 17.67 -3.98 -7.13
CA TYR A 198 17.08 -2.72 -7.55
C TYR A 198 18.07 -1.86 -8.34
N TYR A 199 17.63 -1.32 -9.47
CA TYR A 199 18.36 -0.43 -10.36
C TYR A 199 17.65 0.92 -10.44
N PRO A 200 17.95 1.87 -9.55
CA PRO A 200 17.30 3.18 -9.52
C PRO A 200 17.94 4.18 -10.48
N ASN A 201 17.14 5.13 -10.97
CA ASN A 201 17.59 6.42 -11.42
C ASN A 201 17.57 7.37 -10.21
N LEU A 202 18.77 7.72 -9.70
CA LEU A 202 18.91 8.56 -8.53
C LEU A 202 19.01 10.04 -8.92
N ALA A 203 18.28 10.90 -8.21
CA ALA A 203 18.47 12.34 -8.25
C ALA A 203 19.70 12.75 -7.39
N GLU A 204 20.14 14.03 -7.49
CA GLU A 204 21.31 14.57 -6.77
C GLU A 204 21.20 14.41 -5.24
N ASN A 205 20.00 14.46 -4.68
CA ASN A 205 19.75 14.24 -3.24
C ASN A 205 19.70 12.76 -2.84
N GLY A 206 19.96 11.83 -3.78
CA GLY A 206 20.02 10.39 -3.56
C GLY A 206 18.63 9.70 -3.45
N VAL A 207 17.52 10.41 -3.75
CA VAL A 207 16.21 9.79 -3.88
C VAL A 207 16.06 9.19 -5.28
N ASP A 208 15.42 8.04 -5.37
CA ASP A 208 15.06 7.43 -6.65
C ASP A 208 13.81 8.12 -7.26
N THR A 209 13.94 8.55 -8.51
CA THR A 209 12.81 9.14 -9.26
C THR A 209 12.10 8.12 -10.14
N SER A 210 12.82 7.07 -10.52
CA SER A 210 12.33 5.88 -11.23
C SER A 210 13.28 4.71 -11.00
N GLY A 211 12.86 3.50 -11.35
CA GLY A 211 13.73 2.34 -11.23
C GLY A 211 13.10 1.01 -11.63
N ILE A 212 13.96 0.00 -11.74
CA ILE A 212 13.62 -1.38 -12.09
C ILE A 212 14.01 -2.27 -10.92
N LEU A 213 13.05 -2.99 -10.38
CA LEU A 213 13.24 -4.01 -9.36
C LEU A 213 13.11 -5.38 -9.98
N ILE A 214 14.10 -6.26 -9.74
CA ILE A 214 14.07 -7.65 -10.12
C ILE A 214 13.95 -8.49 -8.86
N MET A 215 12.96 -9.38 -8.83
CA MET A 215 12.75 -10.37 -7.78
C MET A 215 12.94 -11.78 -8.37
N GLU A 216 13.92 -12.53 -7.84
CA GLU A 216 14.26 -13.87 -8.28
C GLU A 216 13.50 -14.89 -7.43
N TYR A 217 12.68 -15.70 -8.07
CA TYR A 217 11.99 -16.86 -7.48
C TYR A 217 12.64 -18.16 -7.96
N PRO A 218 12.33 -19.33 -7.32
CA PRO A 218 12.91 -20.61 -7.71
C PRO A 218 12.72 -20.99 -9.18
N ASP A 219 11.58 -20.64 -9.74
CA ASP A 219 11.15 -21.11 -11.05
C ASP A 219 10.89 -19.98 -12.07
N PHE A 220 10.88 -18.72 -11.62
CA PHE A 220 10.58 -17.55 -12.47
C PHE A 220 11.26 -16.28 -11.97
N GLN A 221 11.19 -15.24 -12.80
CA GLN A 221 11.63 -13.88 -12.46
C GLN A 221 10.44 -12.93 -12.44
N ALA A 222 10.42 -11.97 -11.52
CA ALA A 222 9.48 -10.87 -11.54
C ALA A 222 10.23 -9.54 -11.73
N VAL A 223 9.78 -8.72 -12.67
CA VAL A 223 10.30 -7.38 -12.97
C VAL A 223 9.23 -6.36 -12.63
N CYS A 224 9.54 -5.47 -11.70
CA CYS A 224 8.65 -4.41 -11.24
C CYS A 224 9.25 -3.04 -11.59
N THR A 225 8.55 -2.24 -12.37
CA THR A 225 9.00 -0.91 -12.79
C THR A 225 8.11 0.18 -12.22
N ALA A 226 8.73 1.27 -11.80
CA ALA A 226 8.00 2.46 -11.34
C ALA A 226 8.76 3.74 -11.67
N ALA A 227 8.03 4.78 -12.03
CA ALA A 227 8.58 6.10 -12.31
C ALA A 227 7.66 7.20 -11.76
N LYS A 228 8.29 8.26 -11.21
CA LYS A 228 7.64 9.51 -10.78
C LYS A 228 8.08 10.70 -11.63
N ASP A 229 9.10 10.52 -12.44
CA ASP A 229 9.71 11.47 -13.38
C ASP A 229 9.20 11.32 -14.81
N SER A 230 8.46 10.26 -15.09
CA SER A 230 7.88 9.93 -16.37
C SER A 230 6.56 9.18 -16.18
N THR A 231 5.85 8.91 -17.28
CA THR A 231 4.57 8.18 -17.26
C THR A 231 4.54 7.13 -18.34
N SER A 232 3.85 6.04 -18.06
CA SER A 232 3.44 5.03 -19.04
C SER A 232 2.13 4.38 -18.60
N ASP A 233 1.47 3.67 -19.49
CA ASP A 233 0.30 2.89 -19.13
C ASP A 233 0.70 1.82 -18.10
N PRO A 234 -0.04 1.67 -17.02
CA PRO A 234 0.22 0.64 -16.02
C PRO A 234 -0.23 -0.72 -16.55
N PHE A 235 0.47 -1.78 -16.13
CA PHE A 235 0.11 -3.15 -16.49
C PHE A 235 0.65 -4.17 -15.50
N VAL A 236 0.04 -5.36 -15.53
CA VAL A 236 0.60 -6.61 -15.02
C VAL A 236 0.50 -7.66 -16.12
N ILE A 237 1.60 -8.35 -16.40
CA ILE A 237 1.67 -9.46 -17.34
C ILE A 237 2.28 -10.66 -16.61
N ILE A 238 1.57 -11.80 -16.61
CA ILE A 238 2.04 -13.06 -16.05
C ILE A 238 2.16 -14.06 -17.19
N GLN A 239 3.38 -14.45 -17.52
CA GLN A 239 3.69 -15.38 -18.59
C GLN A 239 4.00 -16.77 -18.01
N ALA A 240 3.37 -17.80 -18.56
CA ALA A 240 3.51 -19.18 -18.16
C ALA A 240 3.62 -20.13 -19.36
N GLU A 241 3.87 -21.42 -19.11
CA GLU A 241 4.10 -22.42 -20.17
C GLU A 241 2.88 -22.62 -21.07
N ASP A 242 1.67 -22.55 -20.53
CA ASP A 242 0.44 -22.84 -21.26
C ASP A 242 -0.42 -21.60 -21.52
N GLY A 243 -0.02 -20.41 -21.04
CA GLY A 243 -0.78 -19.21 -21.30
C GLY A 243 -0.17 -17.94 -20.71
N THR A 244 -0.92 -16.86 -20.84
CA THR A 244 -0.54 -15.52 -20.33
C THR A 244 -1.77 -14.86 -19.74
N ILE A 245 -1.59 -14.17 -18.60
CA ILE A 245 -2.60 -13.29 -18.03
C ILE A 245 -2.13 -11.84 -18.14
N VAL A 246 -2.99 -10.95 -18.60
CA VAL A 246 -2.71 -9.51 -18.76
C VAL A 246 -3.78 -8.70 -18.03
N TYR A 247 -3.35 -7.80 -17.18
CA TYR A 247 -4.16 -6.74 -16.60
C TYR A 247 -3.64 -5.40 -17.11
N PRO A 248 -4.40 -4.66 -17.94
CA PRO A 248 -4.00 -3.36 -18.50
C PRO A 248 -4.27 -2.22 -17.52
N GLU A 249 -3.94 -2.42 -16.24
CA GLU A 249 -4.15 -1.46 -15.17
C GLU A 249 -3.13 -1.61 -14.04
N ARG A 250 -3.12 -0.66 -13.11
CA ARG A 250 -2.18 -0.69 -11.98
C ARG A 250 -2.45 -1.90 -11.07
N PRO A 251 -1.41 -2.50 -10.48
CA PRO A 251 -1.51 -3.74 -9.69
C PRO A 251 -2.46 -3.68 -8.50
N GLY A 252 -2.79 -2.47 -8.02
CA GLY A 252 -3.73 -2.29 -6.91
C GLY A 252 -5.21 -2.52 -7.27
N TYR A 253 -5.58 -2.61 -8.56
CA TYR A 253 -7.00 -2.67 -8.94
C TYR A 253 -7.47 -4.01 -9.46
N VAL A 254 -6.73 -4.72 -10.28
CA VAL A 254 -7.07 -6.07 -10.78
C VAL A 254 -8.56 -6.20 -11.21
N ARG A 255 -9.06 -5.24 -12.01
CA ARG A 255 -10.50 -5.17 -12.38
C ARG A 255 -10.80 -5.76 -13.75
N TYR A 256 -9.87 -5.62 -14.68
CA TYR A 256 -10.05 -6.05 -16.07
C TYR A 256 -8.83 -6.85 -16.49
N GLY A 257 -9.01 -8.11 -16.86
CA GLY A 257 -7.93 -8.98 -17.25
C GLY A 257 -8.33 -9.90 -18.40
N GLU A 258 -7.34 -10.31 -19.16
CA GLU A 258 -7.47 -11.30 -20.21
C GLU A 258 -6.53 -12.47 -19.97
N ARG A 259 -7.00 -13.66 -20.26
CA ARG A 259 -6.21 -14.89 -20.25
C ARG A 259 -6.11 -15.45 -21.66
N TYR A 260 -4.90 -15.47 -22.19
CA TYR A 260 -4.57 -16.21 -23.42
C TYR A 260 -4.21 -17.64 -23.07
N ASP A 261 -4.83 -18.61 -23.73
CA ASP A 261 -4.53 -20.03 -23.66
C ASP A 261 -3.78 -20.46 -24.95
N ARG A 262 -2.54 -20.92 -24.77
CA ARG A 262 -1.68 -21.33 -25.87
C ARG A 262 -2.15 -22.61 -26.57
N LEU A 263 -2.81 -23.52 -25.85
CA LEU A 263 -3.24 -24.81 -26.38
C LEU A 263 -4.44 -24.68 -27.31
N THR A 264 -5.35 -23.79 -26.95
CA THR A 264 -6.56 -23.50 -27.77
C THR A 264 -6.38 -22.32 -28.72
N ASN A 265 -5.35 -21.50 -28.49
CA ASN A 265 -5.10 -20.23 -29.19
C ASN A 265 -6.25 -19.21 -29.02
N LEU A 266 -6.94 -19.26 -27.89
CA LEU A 266 -8.04 -18.36 -27.55
C LEU A 266 -7.62 -17.36 -26.47
N THR A 267 -8.17 -16.16 -26.56
CA THR A 267 -8.12 -15.16 -25.48
C THR A 267 -9.52 -15.03 -24.90
N GLU A 268 -9.61 -15.11 -23.59
CA GLU A 268 -10.85 -14.98 -22.82
C GLU A 268 -10.71 -13.84 -21.83
N GLU A 269 -11.76 -13.06 -21.65
CA GLU A 269 -11.85 -12.14 -20.53
C GLU A 269 -11.91 -12.95 -19.24
N ILE A 270 -11.14 -12.49 -18.23
CA ILE A 270 -11.21 -13.09 -16.91
C ILE A 270 -12.49 -12.56 -16.25
N ASP A 271 -13.33 -13.50 -15.82
CA ASP A 271 -14.60 -13.20 -15.16
C ASP A 271 -14.32 -12.52 -13.80
N ILE A 272 -14.61 -11.24 -13.72
CA ILE A 272 -14.22 -10.41 -12.59
C ILE A 272 -15.47 -9.78 -11.96
N VAL A 273 -15.52 -9.79 -10.63
CA VAL A 273 -16.46 -8.95 -9.90
C VAL A 273 -15.98 -7.51 -10.03
N VAL A 274 -16.75 -6.67 -10.72
CA VAL A 274 -16.44 -5.24 -10.84
C VAL A 274 -16.61 -4.58 -9.48
N GLU A 275 -15.53 -4.38 -8.78
CA GLU A 275 -15.52 -3.57 -7.55
C GLU A 275 -15.50 -2.09 -7.95
N GLU A 276 -16.67 -1.46 -7.90
CA GLU A 276 -16.82 -0.05 -8.30
C GLU A 276 -16.02 0.90 -7.40
N ASP A 277 -15.84 0.55 -6.12
CA ASP A 277 -15.16 1.39 -5.12
C ASP A 277 -14.18 0.55 -4.25
N PRO A 278 -12.96 0.28 -4.76
CA PRO A 278 -11.98 -0.55 -4.03
C PRO A 278 -11.60 -0.01 -2.65
N MET A 279 -11.52 1.33 -2.48
CA MET A 279 -11.16 1.92 -1.20
C MET A 279 -12.30 1.83 -0.17
N LYS A 280 -13.55 1.96 -0.60
CA LYS A 280 -14.70 1.67 0.27
C LYS A 280 -14.66 0.22 0.74
N ASN A 281 -14.41 -0.71 -0.17
CA ASN A 281 -14.36 -2.14 0.14
C ASN A 281 -13.22 -2.47 1.10
N GLU A 282 -12.05 -1.84 0.94
CA GLU A 282 -10.94 -1.95 1.89
C GLU A 282 -11.40 -1.65 3.32
N PHE A 283 -12.07 -0.53 3.53
CA PHE A 283 -12.55 -0.16 4.87
C PHE A 283 -13.68 -1.06 5.39
N LEU A 284 -14.56 -1.57 4.53
CA LEU A 284 -15.58 -2.55 4.92
C LEU A 284 -14.96 -3.88 5.37
N TYR A 285 -13.96 -4.40 4.66
CA TYR A 285 -13.23 -5.61 5.07
C TYR A 285 -12.46 -5.42 6.37
N ILE A 286 -11.79 -4.28 6.55
CA ILE A 286 -11.11 -3.96 7.80
C ILE A 286 -12.12 -3.89 8.95
N GLN A 287 -13.27 -3.24 8.74
CA GLN A 287 -14.34 -3.16 9.75
C GLN A 287 -14.85 -4.55 10.11
N GLU A 288 -15.11 -5.42 9.14
CA GLU A 288 -15.56 -6.80 9.40
C GLU A 288 -14.57 -7.56 10.27
N ILE A 289 -13.27 -7.45 10.00
CA ILE A 289 -12.24 -8.12 10.79
C ILE A 289 -12.18 -7.57 12.22
N ILE A 290 -12.30 -6.25 12.40
CA ILE A 290 -12.35 -5.62 13.72
C ILE A 290 -13.61 -6.09 14.48
N ASP A 291 -14.79 -6.03 13.86
CA ASP A 291 -16.06 -6.34 14.49
C ASP A 291 -16.17 -7.84 14.87
N THR A 292 -15.57 -8.73 14.04
CA THR A 292 -15.51 -10.18 14.29
C THR A 292 -14.31 -10.61 15.12
N LYS A 293 -13.38 -9.70 15.43
CA LYS A 293 -12.11 -9.99 16.11
C LYS A 293 -11.30 -11.10 15.44
N ASN A 294 -11.31 -11.13 14.10
CA ASN A 294 -10.62 -12.15 13.32
C ASN A 294 -9.10 -11.88 13.26
N THR A 295 -8.41 -12.22 14.35
CA THR A 295 -6.95 -12.04 14.47
C THR A 295 -6.15 -12.92 13.51
N GLU A 296 -6.68 -14.08 13.09
CA GLU A 296 -6.05 -14.94 12.12
C GLU A 296 -5.93 -14.26 10.75
N GLN A 297 -7.03 -13.70 10.27
CA GLN A 297 -7.05 -12.95 9.00
C GLN A 297 -6.18 -11.70 9.07
N MET A 298 -6.23 -10.94 10.17
CA MET A 298 -5.34 -9.79 10.39
C MET A 298 -3.87 -10.21 10.30
N ASN A 299 -3.46 -11.27 11.00
CA ASN A 299 -2.08 -11.74 11.00
C ASN A 299 -1.63 -12.20 9.61
N ALA A 300 -2.49 -12.91 8.87
CA ALA A 300 -2.20 -13.32 7.49
C ALA A 300 -1.97 -12.11 6.56
N TRP A 301 -2.67 -11.00 6.79
CA TRP A 301 -2.46 -9.78 6.03
C TRP A 301 -1.19 -9.02 6.47
N LEU A 302 -0.93 -8.92 7.78
CA LEU A 302 0.29 -8.30 8.30
C LEU A 302 1.55 -9.04 7.85
N GLU A 303 1.49 -10.37 7.75
CA GLU A 303 2.59 -11.16 7.20
C GLU A 303 2.96 -10.70 5.78
N LYS A 304 1.96 -10.48 4.91
CA LYS A 304 2.19 -9.97 3.56
C LYS A 304 2.76 -8.55 3.54
N SER A 305 2.30 -7.68 4.45
CA SER A 305 2.86 -6.34 4.63
C SER A 305 4.33 -6.42 5.07
N THR A 306 4.64 -7.26 6.04
CA THR A 306 6.01 -7.50 6.52
C THR A 306 6.92 -8.08 5.42
N MET A 307 6.42 -9.01 4.61
CA MET A 307 7.15 -9.51 3.43
C MET A 307 7.42 -8.40 2.41
N THR A 308 6.46 -7.51 2.16
CA THR A 308 6.65 -6.37 1.25
C THR A 308 7.71 -5.41 1.78
N VAL A 309 7.67 -5.07 3.07
CA VAL A 309 8.71 -4.23 3.71
C VAL A 309 10.08 -4.92 3.62
N THR A 310 10.15 -6.25 3.79
CA THR A 310 11.39 -7.02 3.61
C THR A 310 11.98 -6.82 2.21
N VAL A 311 11.14 -6.90 1.17
CA VAL A 311 11.59 -6.69 -0.21
C VAL A 311 12.02 -5.24 -0.45
N LEU A 312 11.29 -4.25 0.09
CA LEU A 312 11.68 -2.83 0.01
C LEU A 312 13.05 -2.57 0.65
N GLU A 313 13.28 -3.11 1.85
CA GLU A 313 14.57 -2.97 2.55
C GLU A 313 15.71 -3.65 1.79
N GLN A 314 15.52 -4.89 1.31
CA GLN A 314 16.50 -5.60 0.48
C GLN A 314 16.79 -4.85 -0.84
N ALA A 315 15.78 -4.25 -1.47
CA ALA A 315 15.96 -3.43 -2.66
C ALA A 315 16.88 -2.23 -2.39
N LEU A 316 16.64 -1.50 -1.30
CA LEU A 316 17.50 -0.38 -0.90
C LEU A 316 18.91 -0.82 -0.55
N GLN A 317 19.08 -1.98 0.12
CA GLN A 317 20.39 -2.55 0.44
C GLN A 317 21.16 -2.97 -0.81
N SER A 318 20.47 -3.48 -1.84
CA SER A 318 21.09 -3.93 -3.09
C SER A 318 21.78 -2.81 -3.88
N ILE A 319 21.35 -1.55 -3.71
CA ILE A 319 21.98 -0.37 -4.33
C ILE A 319 23.40 -0.16 -3.80
N LEU A 320 23.65 -0.50 -2.53
CA LEU A 320 24.94 -0.28 -1.86
C LEU A 320 25.97 -1.36 -2.18
N GLN A 321 25.58 -2.46 -2.83
CA GLN A 321 26.41 -3.61 -3.12
C GLN A 321 26.88 -3.67 -4.60
N GLY A 322 26.36 -2.82 -5.45
CA GLY A 322 26.70 -2.67 -6.87
C GLY A 322 27.49 -1.42 -7.13
#